data_33cec86c417ecd93908ef58b3b97a60e
#
_entry.id   33cec86c417ecd93908ef58b3b97a60e
#
_cell.length_a   1.000
_cell.length_b   1.000
_cell.length_c   1.000
_cell.angle_alpha   90.00
_cell.angle_beta   90.00
_cell.angle_gamma   90.00
#
_symmetry.space_group_name_H-M   'P 1'
#
loop_
_entity.id
_entity.type
_entity.pdbx_description
1 polymer ?
#
loop_
_entity_poly.entity_id
_entity_poly.type
_entity_poly.pdbx_seq_one_letter_code
_entity_poly.pdbx_strand_id
1 'polypeptide(L)'
;MPRKIIIDTDPGKDDAVAILLGLAAPLELEVLALVAVAGNVPLARTESNARRLLELGGRPDIAVYAGCARPLVRPPITAEHVHGDTGLHGVDLPEPTTPLRPEHGVDYLIEALRAAVPGKITLCLLGPATNLAMALVKAPDIGVRVAEVVWMAGARSEGGNVTPAAEYNVHADPDAAKVLLDSGIPLTLLPLDLTHQVRLTRERLVRLRQIGTAAARAVVALFSNRDGTPLHDGAGSPLHDPCVIARLLRPGLFTGWHINVAVETSSPLTLGMTVADWFGVTGRAANATYLNRADADGFFDLLFERLARLP
;
A
#
# COMPACT_ATOMS: atom_id res chain seq x y z
N MET A 1 -9.61 -2.26 22.02
CA MET A 1 -8.37 -1.50 21.76
C MET A 1 -8.19 -1.42 20.25
N PRO A 2 -7.71 -0.30 19.71
CA PRO A 2 -7.42 -0.20 18.29
C PRO A 2 -6.37 -1.22 17.83
N ARG A 3 -6.46 -1.64 16.57
CA ARG A 3 -5.48 -2.55 15.95
C ARG A 3 -4.19 -1.78 15.71
N LYS A 4 -3.08 -2.30 16.20
CA LYS A 4 -1.74 -1.74 15.94
C LYS A 4 -1.29 -2.06 14.52
N ILE A 5 -0.95 -1.03 13.77
CA ILE A 5 -0.46 -1.17 12.40
C ILE A 5 0.84 -0.41 12.17
N ILE A 6 1.67 -0.92 11.29
CA ILE A 6 2.77 -0.19 10.66
C ILE A 6 2.45 -0.16 9.17
N ILE A 7 2.56 1.01 8.55
CA ILE A 7 2.35 1.19 7.12
C ILE A 7 3.72 1.28 6.44
N ASP A 8 4.02 0.32 5.58
CA ASP A 8 5.18 0.29 4.70
C ASP A 8 4.73 0.79 3.33
N THR A 9 5.34 1.88 2.83
CA THR A 9 4.73 2.70 1.77
C THR A 9 5.80 3.42 0.94
N ASP A 10 5.51 3.64 -0.35
CA ASP A 10 6.31 4.44 -1.28
C ASP A 10 5.53 5.66 -1.80
N PRO A 11 5.12 6.62 -0.93
CA PRO A 11 3.99 7.50 -1.15
C PRO A 11 3.90 8.14 -2.52
N GLY A 12 3.00 7.59 -3.32
CA GLY A 12 2.40 8.11 -4.53
C GLY A 12 0.99 8.63 -4.27
N LYS A 13 0.19 8.74 -5.34
CA LYS A 13 -1.16 9.33 -5.27
C LYS A 13 -2.15 8.50 -4.45
N ASP A 14 -2.15 7.20 -4.59
CA ASP A 14 -3.06 6.29 -3.91
C ASP A 14 -2.57 5.89 -2.52
N ASP A 15 -1.25 5.77 -2.30
CA ASP A 15 -0.67 5.72 -0.94
C ASP A 15 -1.16 6.90 -0.09
N ALA A 16 -1.20 8.11 -0.67
CA ALA A 16 -1.68 9.30 0.04
C ALA A 16 -3.11 9.10 0.56
N VAL A 17 -3.99 8.53 -0.25
CA VAL A 17 -5.37 8.23 0.16
C VAL A 17 -5.40 7.14 1.23
N ALA A 18 -4.57 6.11 1.11
CA ALA A 18 -4.47 5.03 2.09
C ALA A 18 -3.99 5.55 3.46
N ILE A 19 -2.91 6.35 3.48
CA ILE A 19 -2.38 6.96 4.71
C ILE A 19 -3.46 7.84 5.36
N LEU A 20 -4.09 8.76 4.61
CA LEU A 20 -5.13 9.62 5.14
C LEU A 20 -6.33 8.82 5.68
N LEU A 21 -6.75 7.74 4.99
CA LEU A 21 -7.81 6.85 5.48
C LEU A 21 -7.43 6.19 6.81
N GLY A 22 -6.19 5.76 6.96
CA GLY A 22 -5.68 5.18 8.21
C GLY A 22 -5.68 6.19 9.36
N LEU A 23 -5.23 7.42 9.09
CA LEU A 23 -5.21 8.51 10.08
C LEU A 23 -6.61 8.95 10.51
N ALA A 24 -7.60 8.81 9.64
CA ALA A 24 -9.01 9.16 9.92
C ALA A 24 -9.73 8.15 10.83
N ALA A 25 -9.07 7.07 11.25
CA ALA A 25 -9.69 5.99 12.02
C ALA A 25 -8.97 5.68 13.36
N PRO A 26 -8.62 6.68 14.20
CA PRO A 26 -7.76 6.46 15.39
C PRO A 26 -8.40 5.60 16.48
N LEU A 27 -9.72 5.42 16.46
CA LEU A 27 -10.42 4.55 17.40
C LEU A 27 -10.36 3.06 16.99
N GLU A 28 -10.06 2.78 15.72
CA GLU A 28 -10.01 1.43 15.15
C GLU A 28 -8.57 1.00 14.83
N LEU A 29 -7.73 1.96 14.41
CA LEU A 29 -6.33 1.74 14.01
C LEU A 29 -5.38 2.64 14.80
N GLU A 30 -4.38 2.03 15.41
CA GLU A 30 -3.23 2.71 16.01
C GLU A 30 -2.06 2.63 15.03
N VAL A 31 -1.82 3.71 14.28
CA VAL A 31 -0.67 3.79 13.36
C VAL A 31 0.59 4.05 14.19
N LEU A 32 1.44 3.03 14.32
CA LEU A 32 2.68 3.11 15.12
C LEU A 32 3.76 3.90 14.41
N ALA A 33 3.88 3.73 13.10
CA ALA A 33 4.85 4.42 12.25
C ALA A 33 4.51 4.26 10.76
N LEU A 34 5.11 5.12 9.94
CA LEU A 34 5.28 4.90 8.51
C LEU A 34 6.74 4.49 8.25
N VAL A 35 6.93 3.46 7.41
CA VAL A 35 8.24 3.04 6.92
C VAL A 35 8.28 3.27 5.42
N ALA A 36 9.10 4.21 4.97
CA ALA A 36 9.20 4.52 3.56
C ALA A 36 10.09 3.51 2.82
N VAL A 37 9.72 3.15 1.61
CA VAL A 37 10.51 2.34 0.68
C VAL A 37 10.66 3.08 -0.63
N ALA A 38 11.70 2.82 -1.40
CA ALA A 38 11.79 3.27 -2.78
C ALA A 38 10.85 2.43 -3.66
N GLY A 39 10.11 3.09 -4.52
CA GLY A 39 9.16 2.46 -5.42
C GLY A 39 8.64 3.49 -6.42
N ASN A 40 7.45 4.03 -6.25
CA ASN A 40 6.82 5.03 -7.12
C ASN A 40 7.79 6.17 -7.51
N VAL A 41 8.58 6.62 -6.54
CA VAL A 41 9.67 7.60 -6.70
C VAL A 41 10.84 7.20 -5.79
N PRO A 42 12.04 7.80 -5.94
CA PRO A 42 13.18 7.50 -5.08
C PRO A 42 12.91 7.75 -3.59
N LEU A 43 13.59 6.99 -2.70
CA LEU A 43 13.40 6.99 -1.25
C LEU A 43 13.37 8.40 -0.64
N ALA A 44 14.25 9.31 -1.07
CA ALA A 44 14.26 10.69 -0.56
C ALA A 44 12.94 11.45 -0.81
N ARG A 45 12.18 11.06 -1.83
CA ARG A 45 10.85 11.60 -2.11
C ARG A 45 9.77 10.88 -1.30
N THR A 46 9.83 9.54 -1.24
CA THR A 46 8.81 8.76 -0.52
C THR A 46 8.81 9.08 0.96
N GLU A 47 9.99 9.21 1.61
CA GLU A 47 10.07 9.57 3.02
C GLU A 47 9.60 11.01 3.29
N SER A 48 9.91 11.95 2.38
CA SER A 48 9.42 13.32 2.47
C SER A 48 7.90 13.39 2.30
N ASN A 49 7.35 12.66 1.34
CA ASN A 49 5.91 12.57 1.11
C ASN A 49 5.19 11.95 2.31
N ALA A 50 5.74 10.90 2.93
CA ALA A 50 5.18 10.28 4.13
C ALA A 50 5.00 11.31 5.26
N ARG A 51 6.02 12.13 5.51
CA ARG A 51 5.96 13.19 6.53
C ARG A 51 4.94 14.27 6.19
N ARG A 52 4.90 14.73 4.92
CA ARG A 52 3.90 15.71 4.43
C ARG A 52 2.47 15.21 4.62
N LEU A 53 2.23 13.92 4.37
CA LEU A 53 0.91 13.32 4.53
C LEU A 53 0.49 13.18 5.99
N LEU A 54 1.42 12.89 6.90
CA LEU A 54 1.15 12.93 8.34
C LEU A 54 0.76 14.34 8.81
N GLU A 55 1.47 15.36 8.35
CA GLU A 55 1.15 16.76 8.66
C GLU A 55 -0.22 17.17 8.09
N LEU A 56 -0.50 16.81 6.83
CA LEU A 56 -1.80 17.03 6.20
C LEU A 56 -2.94 16.34 6.96
N GLY A 57 -2.71 15.13 7.46
CA GLY A 57 -3.67 14.37 8.26
C GLY A 57 -3.73 14.78 9.74
N GLY A 58 -2.99 15.81 10.16
CA GLY A 58 -2.97 16.33 11.54
C GLY A 58 -2.28 15.39 12.54
N ARG A 59 -1.38 14.51 12.08
CA ARG A 59 -0.66 13.53 12.93
C ARG A 59 0.87 13.61 12.78
N PRO A 60 1.48 14.79 13.01
CA PRO A 60 2.93 14.93 12.96
C PRO A 60 3.66 14.21 14.12
N ASP A 61 2.91 13.67 15.09
CA ASP A 61 3.41 12.86 16.19
C ASP A 61 3.83 11.45 15.78
N ILE A 62 3.34 10.93 14.64
CA ILE A 62 3.67 9.60 14.14
C ILE A 62 5.07 9.61 13.52
N ALA A 63 5.89 8.63 13.90
CA ALA A 63 7.25 8.51 13.41
C ALA A 63 7.31 8.06 11.93
N VAL A 64 8.29 8.60 11.19
CA VAL A 64 8.62 8.14 9.82
C VAL A 64 10.06 7.66 9.81
N TYR A 65 10.29 6.49 9.22
CA TYR A 65 11.59 5.87 9.03
C TYR A 65 11.87 5.67 7.55
N ALA A 66 13.09 6.01 7.11
CA ALA A 66 13.56 5.67 5.77
C ALA A 66 14.05 4.21 5.76
N GLY A 67 13.53 3.42 4.84
CA GLY A 67 13.91 2.03 4.65
C GLY A 67 14.83 1.81 3.45
N CYS A 68 14.54 0.80 2.62
CA CYS A 68 15.37 0.42 1.50
C CYS A 68 15.26 1.41 0.33
N ALA A 69 16.41 1.85 -0.16
CA ALA A 69 16.51 2.78 -1.29
C ALA A 69 16.53 2.07 -2.67
N ARG A 70 16.51 0.74 -2.68
CA ARG A 70 16.57 -0.09 -3.88
C ARG A 70 16.03 -1.49 -3.61
N PRO A 71 15.62 -2.24 -4.65
CA PRO A 71 15.27 -3.64 -4.55
C PRO A 71 16.42 -4.52 -4.02
N LEU A 72 16.12 -5.72 -3.53
CA LEU A 72 17.10 -6.66 -2.97
C LEU A 72 18.23 -6.99 -3.96
N VAL A 73 17.88 -7.27 -5.22
CA VAL A 73 18.84 -7.79 -6.21
C VAL A 73 18.92 -6.89 -7.43
N ARG A 74 17.78 -6.38 -7.93
CA ARG A 74 17.68 -5.76 -9.26
C ARG A 74 17.95 -4.25 -9.23
N PRO A 75 18.20 -3.62 -10.39
CA PRO A 75 18.15 -2.17 -10.49
C PRO A 75 16.76 -1.64 -10.10
N PRO A 76 16.68 -0.47 -9.43
CA PRO A 76 15.40 0.15 -9.13
C PRO A 76 14.67 0.55 -10.41
N ILE A 77 13.36 0.40 -10.38
CA ILE A 77 12.42 0.97 -11.34
C ILE A 77 11.48 1.91 -10.58
N THR A 78 11.05 2.96 -11.24
CA THR A 78 10.19 3.98 -10.65
C THR A 78 8.99 4.25 -11.55
N ALA A 79 7.97 4.94 -11.02
CA ALA A 79 6.71 5.19 -11.69
C ALA A 79 6.38 6.70 -11.78
N GLU A 80 7.39 7.56 -12.00
CA GLU A 80 7.20 9.00 -12.17
C GLU A 80 6.24 9.33 -13.33
N HIS A 81 6.14 8.48 -14.34
CA HIS A 81 5.20 8.64 -15.45
C HIS A 81 3.73 8.53 -15.01
N VAL A 82 3.45 7.92 -13.85
CA VAL A 82 2.11 7.81 -13.23
C VAL A 82 1.93 8.85 -12.12
N HIS A 83 2.92 8.95 -11.21
CA HIS A 83 2.83 9.72 -9.98
C HIS A 83 3.45 11.12 -10.08
N GLY A 84 4.17 11.39 -11.18
CA GLY A 84 4.97 12.61 -11.37
C GLY A 84 6.28 12.57 -10.61
N ASP A 85 7.20 13.49 -10.92
CA ASP A 85 8.56 13.54 -10.36
C ASP A 85 8.61 13.65 -8.84
N THR A 86 7.55 14.16 -8.23
CA THR A 86 7.44 14.31 -6.77
C THR A 86 6.72 13.12 -6.10
N GLY A 87 6.06 12.24 -6.87
CA GLY A 87 5.16 11.21 -6.35
C GLY A 87 3.74 11.72 -6.03
N LEU A 88 3.60 12.99 -5.67
CA LEU A 88 2.33 13.64 -5.32
C LEU A 88 1.94 14.73 -6.33
N HIS A 89 2.19 14.47 -7.63
CA HIS A 89 1.83 15.44 -8.66
C HIS A 89 0.33 15.76 -8.65
N GLY A 90 0.01 17.04 -8.65
CA GLY A 90 -1.35 17.57 -8.56
C GLY A 90 -1.66 18.29 -7.26
N VAL A 91 -0.90 18.01 -6.18
CA VAL A 91 -1.02 18.72 -4.91
C VAL A 91 0.31 19.37 -4.53
N ASP A 92 0.24 20.61 -4.06
CA ASP A 92 1.40 21.33 -3.52
C ASP A 92 1.30 21.31 -1.99
N LEU A 93 2.14 20.49 -1.36
CA LEU A 93 2.26 20.40 0.08
C LEU A 93 3.56 21.07 0.54
N PRO A 94 3.54 21.80 1.65
CA PRO A 94 4.76 22.44 2.17
C PRO A 94 5.86 21.42 2.49
N GLU A 95 7.11 21.90 2.58
CA GLU A 95 8.19 21.04 3.07
C GLU A 95 7.87 20.56 4.48
N PRO A 96 8.10 19.27 4.78
CA PRO A 96 7.69 18.71 6.05
C PRO A 96 8.57 19.21 7.19
N THR A 97 7.95 19.53 8.31
CA THR A 97 8.62 19.92 9.58
C THR A 97 8.81 18.73 10.52
N THR A 98 8.01 17.68 10.37
CA THR A 98 8.15 16.42 11.11
C THR A 98 9.52 15.80 10.82
N PRO A 99 10.34 15.51 11.86
CA PRO A 99 11.67 14.95 11.65
C PRO A 99 11.61 13.51 11.13
N LEU A 100 12.51 13.20 10.20
CA LEU A 100 12.81 11.81 9.86
C LEU A 100 13.57 11.15 11.02
N ARG A 101 13.19 9.93 11.39
CA ARG A 101 13.91 9.17 12.41
C ARG A 101 15.27 8.71 11.86
N PRO A 102 16.33 8.74 12.70
CA PRO A 102 17.68 8.39 12.24
C PRO A 102 17.88 6.88 12.01
N GLU A 103 17.06 6.03 12.65
CA GLU A 103 17.15 4.58 12.51
C GLU A 103 16.65 4.16 11.12
N HIS A 104 17.29 3.12 10.55
CA HIS A 104 16.82 2.54 9.30
C HIS A 104 15.49 1.81 9.49
N GLY A 105 14.55 1.97 8.55
CA GLY A 105 13.19 1.41 8.66
C GLY A 105 13.15 -0.11 8.86
N VAL A 106 14.11 -0.85 8.27
CA VAL A 106 14.25 -2.29 8.49
C VAL A 106 14.58 -2.61 9.95
N ASP A 107 15.47 -1.84 10.58
CA ASP A 107 15.84 -2.04 11.98
C ASP A 107 14.67 -1.69 12.90
N TYR A 108 13.95 -0.61 12.60
CA TYR A 108 12.73 -0.27 13.32
C TYR A 108 11.68 -1.41 13.24
N LEU A 109 11.44 -2.00 12.05
CA LEU A 109 10.51 -3.13 11.91
C LEU A 109 10.90 -4.30 12.81
N ILE A 110 12.19 -4.66 12.82
CA ILE A 110 12.71 -5.75 13.66
C ILE A 110 12.50 -5.44 15.14
N GLU A 111 12.88 -4.25 15.59
CA GLU A 111 12.77 -3.84 16.99
C GLU A 111 11.31 -3.73 17.44
N ALA A 112 10.44 -3.10 16.64
CA ALA A 112 9.03 -2.97 16.95
C ALA A 112 8.33 -4.33 17.09
N LEU A 113 8.61 -5.27 16.18
CA LEU A 113 8.04 -6.62 16.24
C LEU A 113 8.59 -7.43 17.41
N ARG A 114 9.87 -7.26 17.77
CA ARG A 114 10.47 -7.93 18.94
C ARG A 114 9.95 -7.37 20.27
N ALA A 115 9.74 -6.06 20.34
CA ALA A 115 9.21 -5.40 21.53
C ALA A 115 7.73 -5.68 21.78
N ALA A 116 6.96 -5.89 20.72
CA ALA A 116 5.53 -6.16 20.84
C ALA A 116 5.24 -7.59 21.31
N VAL A 117 4.06 -7.77 21.90
CA VAL A 117 3.51 -9.12 22.11
C VAL A 117 3.29 -9.77 20.73
N PRO A 118 3.72 -11.03 20.53
CA PRO A 118 3.52 -11.72 19.24
C PRO A 118 2.06 -11.69 18.77
N GLY A 119 1.88 -11.50 17.47
CA GLY A 119 0.56 -11.46 16.86
C GLY A 119 -0.26 -10.19 17.17
N LYS A 120 0.38 -9.08 17.55
CA LYS A 120 -0.32 -7.82 17.85
C LYS A 120 -0.13 -6.70 16.84
N ILE A 121 0.87 -6.80 15.97
CA ILE A 121 1.12 -5.80 14.92
C ILE A 121 0.75 -6.38 13.56
N THR A 122 -0.11 -5.67 12.85
CA THR A 122 -0.40 -5.90 11.43
C THR A 122 0.47 -5.00 10.58
N LEU A 123 1.06 -5.54 9.53
CA LEU A 123 1.84 -4.76 8.56
C LEU A 123 0.99 -4.50 7.33
N CYS A 124 0.86 -3.22 6.97
CA CYS A 124 0.16 -2.76 5.78
C CYS A 124 1.21 -2.37 4.74
N LEU A 125 1.37 -3.19 3.69
CA LEU A 125 2.30 -2.89 2.62
C LEU A 125 1.53 -2.28 1.46
N LEU A 126 1.93 -1.05 1.08
CA LEU A 126 1.38 -0.31 -0.04
C LEU A 126 2.32 -0.35 -1.24
N GLY A 127 3.64 -0.42 -0.98
CA GLY A 127 4.71 -0.51 -1.97
C GLY A 127 5.36 -1.90 -2.10
N PRO A 128 6.55 -1.95 -2.72
CA PRO A 128 7.35 -3.18 -2.82
C PRO A 128 7.71 -3.74 -1.45
N ALA A 129 7.70 -5.07 -1.30
CA ALA A 129 7.91 -5.75 -0.02
C ALA A 129 9.37 -5.71 0.51
N THR A 130 10.23 -4.87 -0.07
CA THR A 130 11.69 -4.87 0.15
C THR A 130 12.08 -4.69 1.62
N ASN A 131 11.43 -3.76 2.35
CA ASN A 131 11.74 -3.52 3.76
C ASN A 131 11.44 -4.76 4.62
N LEU A 132 10.25 -5.34 4.47
CA LEU A 132 9.85 -6.51 5.24
C LEU A 132 10.69 -7.74 4.86
N ALA A 133 10.96 -7.94 3.58
CA ALA A 133 11.82 -9.04 3.13
C ALA A 133 13.23 -8.93 3.71
N MET A 134 13.83 -7.72 3.68
CA MET A 134 15.14 -7.49 4.30
C MET A 134 15.10 -7.72 5.82
N ALA A 135 14.02 -7.31 6.50
CA ALA A 135 13.85 -7.55 7.92
C ALA A 135 13.77 -9.06 8.24
N LEU A 136 13.04 -9.83 7.43
CA LEU A 136 12.93 -11.28 7.57
C LEU A 136 14.24 -12.00 7.29
N VAL A 137 15.02 -11.56 6.30
CA VAL A 137 16.35 -12.12 6.02
C VAL A 137 17.32 -11.80 7.16
N LYS A 138 17.31 -10.58 7.70
CA LYS A 138 18.18 -10.15 8.80
C LYS A 138 17.80 -10.76 10.14
N ALA A 139 16.50 -10.97 10.39
CA ALA A 139 15.94 -11.42 11.66
C ALA A 139 14.75 -12.37 11.44
N PRO A 140 14.98 -13.66 11.06
CA PRO A 140 13.90 -14.60 10.74
C PRO A 140 12.92 -14.84 11.89
N ASP A 141 13.34 -14.61 13.13
CA ASP A 141 12.54 -14.75 14.34
C ASP A 141 11.31 -13.80 14.39
N ILE A 142 11.32 -12.72 13.61
CA ILE A 142 10.19 -11.78 13.62
C ILE A 142 8.98 -12.31 12.86
N GLY A 143 9.13 -13.26 11.94
CA GLY A 143 8.04 -13.78 11.12
C GLY A 143 6.87 -14.30 11.95
N VAL A 144 7.14 -15.09 12.99
CA VAL A 144 6.12 -15.63 13.89
C VAL A 144 5.51 -14.59 14.84
N ARG A 145 6.01 -13.36 14.83
CA ARG A 145 5.54 -12.26 15.67
C ARG A 145 4.56 -11.33 14.97
N VAL A 146 4.53 -11.38 13.63
CA VAL A 146 3.59 -10.61 12.81
C VAL A 146 2.18 -11.18 12.96
N ALA A 147 1.18 -10.32 13.20
CA ALA A 147 -0.21 -10.74 13.26
C ALA A 147 -0.73 -11.16 11.87
N GLU A 148 -0.51 -10.30 10.90
CA GLU A 148 -0.93 -10.43 9.51
C GLU A 148 -0.14 -9.42 8.67
N VAL A 149 0.14 -9.76 7.43
CA VAL A 149 0.52 -8.81 6.39
C VAL A 149 -0.68 -8.61 5.47
N VAL A 150 -1.06 -7.36 5.24
CA VAL A 150 -2.06 -6.98 4.23
C VAL A 150 -1.35 -6.17 3.16
N TRP A 151 -1.28 -6.68 1.94
CA TRP A 151 -0.43 -6.14 0.89
C TRP A 151 -1.18 -5.87 -0.40
N MET A 152 -1.07 -4.65 -0.92
CA MET A 152 -1.49 -4.33 -2.29
C MET A 152 -0.45 -4.89 -3.25
N ALA A 153 -0.75 -5.99 -3.92
CA ALA A 153 0.21 -6.67 -4.77
C ALA A 153 -0.43 -7.68 -5.71
N GLY A 154 0.17 -7.80 -6.88
CA GLY A 154 -0.07 -8.86 -7.82
C GLY A 154 -1.27 -8.67 -8.73
N ALA A 155 -1.36 -9.60 -9.68
CA ALA A 155 -2.44 -9.68 -10.65
C ALA A 155 -2.57 -11.12 -11.15
N ARG A 156 -3.78 -11.50 -11.56
CA ARG A 156 -4.06 -12.80 -12.18
C ARG A 156 -4.81 -12.65 -13.50
N SER A 157 -6.07 -12.25 -13.43
CA SER A 157 -6.97 -12.21 -14.61
C SER A 157 -6.98 -10.82 -15.28
N GLU A 158 -6.63 -9.78 -14.54
CA GLU A 158 -6.53 -8.41 -15.06
C GLU A 158 -5.28 -8.17 -15.93
N GLY A 159 -4.28 -9.06 -15.84
CA GLY A 159 -2.95 -8.79 -16.37
C GLY A 159 -2.18 -7.81 -15.50
N GLY A 160 -0.98 -7.42 -15.94
CA GLY A 160 -0.16 -6.47 -15.21
C GLY A 160 -0.42 -5.01 -15.61
N ASN A 161 0.06 -4.09 -14.79
CA ASN A 161 0.00 -2.65 -15.03
C ASN A 161 1.37 -2.03 -15.37
N VAL A 162 2.47 -2.72 -15.10
CA VAL A 162 3.84 -2.29 -15.45
C VAL A 162 4.43 -3.12 -16.59
N THR A 163 4.09 -4.40 -16.66
CA THR A 163 4.29 -5.28 -17.82
C THR A 163 2.98 -5.99 -18.11
N PRO A 164 2.81 -6.65 -19.28
CA PRO A 164 1.59 -7.44 -19.52
C PRO A 164 1.34 -8.57 -18.49
N ALA A 165 2.38 -8.99 -17.77
CA ALA A 165 2.32 -10.11 -16.84
C ALA A 165 2.36 -9.72 -15.36
N ALA A 166 2.84 -8.51 -15.03
CA ALA A 166 3.18 -8.17 -13.64
C ALA A 166 2.57 -6.85 -13.16
N GLU A 167 2.10 -6.89 -11.92
CA GLU A 167 1.74 -5.72 -11.13
C GLU A 167 3.01 -5.05 -10.58
N TYR A 168 2.95 -3.72 -10.43
CA TYR A 168 4.11 -2.87 -10.13
C TYR A 168 4.86 -3.26 -8.86
N ASN A 169 4.20 -3.42 -7.71
CA ASN A 169 4.85 -3.70 -6.43
C ASN A 169 5.63 -5.01 -6.44
N VAL A 170 5.07 -6.04 -7.09
CA VAL A 170 5.74 -7.33 -7.26
C VAL A 170 6.87 -7.23 -8.30
N HIS A 171 6.67 -6.48 -9.39
CA HIS A 171 7.67 -6.33 -10.43
C HIS A 171 8.87 -5.48 -9.98
N ALA A 172 8.64 -4.48 -9.12
CA ALA A 172 9.69 -3.63 -8.57
C ALA A 172 10.69 -4.42 -7.71
N ASP A 173 10.23 -5.44 -6.96
CA ASP A 173 11.11 -6.35 -6.22
C ASP A 173 10.53 -7.77 -6.13
N PRO A 174 10.62 -8.56 -7.21
CA PRO A 174 10.09 -9.93 -7.23
C PRO A 174 10.83 -10.87 -6.27
N ASP A 175 12.08 -10.57 -5.96
CA ASP A 175 12.87 -11.35 -5.02
C ASP A 175 12.38 -11.12 -3.57
N ALA A 176 12.03 -9.88 -3.20
CA ALA A 176 11.39 -9.57 -1.93
C ALA A 176 9.97 -10.18 -1.83
N ALA A 177 9.21 -10.12 -2.92
CA ALA A 177 7.90 -10.77 -3.00
C ALA A 177 8.00 -12.27 -2.73
N LYS A 178 9.02 -12.93 -3.29
CA LYS A 178 9.28 -14.35 -3.04
C LYS A 178 9.60 -14.63 -1.57
N VAL A 179 10.46 -13.83 -0.94
CA VAL A 179 10.79 -13.97 0.49
C VAL A 179 9.50 -13.88 1.33
N LEU A 180 8.64 -12.93 1.05
CA LEU A 180 7.40 -12.75 1.80
C LEU A 180 6.41 -13.91 1.57
N LEU A 181 6.19 -14.33 0.33
CA LEU A 181 5.28 -15.44 -0.01
C LEU A 181 5.72 -16.77 0.59
N ASP A 182 7.03 -16.98 0.76
CA ASP A 182 7.61 -18.19 1.35
C ASP A 182 7.75 -18.10 2.88
N SER A 183 7.43 -16.96 3.51
CA SER A 183 7.70 -16.71 4.93
C SER A 183 6.81 -17.46 5.91
N GLY A 184 5.64 -17.93 5.47
CA GLY A 184 4.64 -18.54 6.35
C GLY A 184 3.85 -17.54 7.22
N ILE A 185 4.06 -16.24 7.08
CA ILE A 185 3.28 -15.20 7.77
C ILE A 185 1.86 -15.19 7.20
N PRO A 186 0.81 -15.04 8.04
CA PRO A 186 -0.55 -14.83 7.53
C PRO A 186 -0.58 -13.64 6.56
N LEU A 187 -0.91 -13.89 5.29
CA LEU A 187 -0.83 -12.92 4.21
C LEU A 187 -2.17 -12.74 3.51
N THR A 188 -2.60 -11.49 3.37
CA THR A 188 -3.75 -11.09 2.55
C THR A 188 -3.26 -10.23 1.39
N LEU A 189 -3.52 -10.65 0.15
CA LEU A 189 -3.19 -9.93 -1.08
C LEU A 189 -4.42 -9.22 -1.64
N LEU A 190 -4.23 -7.96 -2.03
CA LEU A 190 -5.21 -7.14 -2.72
C LEU A 190 -4.68 -6.84 -4.15
N PRO A 191 -4.88 -7.77 -5.09
CA PRO A 191 -4.33 -7.67 -6.44
C PRO A 191 -5.12 -6.71 -7.34
N LEU A 192 -4.63 -6.47 -8.54
CA LEU A 192 -5.33 -5.66 -9.55
C LEU A 192 -6.73 -6.21 -9.84
N ASP A 193 -6.93 -7.54 -9.76
CA ASP A 193 -8.23 -8.19 -9.92
C ASP A 193 -9.31 -7.65 -8.97
N LEU A 194 -8.89 -7.17 -7.80
CA LEU A 194 -9.76 -6.50 -6.83
C LEU A 194 -9.77 -4.99 -7.02
N THR A 195 -8.57 -4.38 -7.05
CA THR A 195 -8.44 -2.92 -6.95
C THR A 195 -8.96 -2.20 -8.18
N HIS A 196 -8.95 -2.82 -9.36
CA HIS A 196 -9.58 -2.30 -10.56
C HIS A 196 -11.11 -2.19 -10.48
N GLN A 197 -11.76 -2.80 -9.49
CA GLN A 197 -13.19 -2.63 -9.23
C GLN A 197 -13.48 -1.34 -8.43
N VAL A 198 -12.48 -0.82 -7.69
CA VAL A 198 -12.61 0.34 -6.81
C VAL A 198 -12.15 1.59 -7.55
N ARG A 199 -13.06 2.21 -8.31
CA ARG A 199 -12.73 3.31 -9.22
C ARG A 199 -13.28 4.65 -8.74
N LEU A 200 -12.41 5.66 -8.67
CA LEU A 200 -12.77 7.04 -8.41
C LEU A 200 -13.35 7.67 -9.69
N THR A 201 -14.66 7.54 -9.85
CA THR A 201 -15.41 8.12 -10.99
C THR A 201 -15.59 9.62 -10.84
N ARG A 202 -16.09 10.27 -11.90
CA ARG A 202 -16.44 11.70 -11.87
C ARG A 202 -17.43 12.02 -10.73
N GLU A 203 -18.47 11.21 -10.54
CA GLU A 203 -19.48 11.38 -9.51
C GLU A 203 -18.87 11.28 -8.11
N ARG A 204 -17.99 10.30 -7.88
CA ARG A 204 -17.28 10.11 -6.62
C ARG A 204 -16.31 11.25 -6.35
N LEU A 205 -15.65 11.78 -7.38
CA LEU A 205 -14.77 12.95 -7.27
C LEU A 205 -15.56 14.22 -6.89
N VAL A 206 -16.78 14.39 -7.44
CA VAL A 206 -17.68 15.49 -7.05
C VAL A 206 -18.08 15.36 -5.57
N ARG A 207 -18.41 14.17 -5.08
CA ARG A 207 -18.70 13.94 -3.66
C ARG A 207 -17.50 14.27 -2.76
N LEU A 208 -16.28 13.90 -3.15
CA LEU A 208 -15.05 14.27 -2.42
C LEU A 208 -14.88 15.79 -2.31
N ARG A 209 -15.15 16.55 -3.39
CA ARG A 209 -15.09 18.02 -3.37
C ARG A 209 -16.03 18.63 -2.35
N GLN A 210 -17.20 18.03 -2.13
CA GLN A 210 -18.21 18.52 -1.18
C GLN A 210 -17.80 18.33 0.28
N ILE A 211 -16.86 17.43 0.59
CA ILE A 211 -16.35 17.22 1.95
C ILE A 211 -15.65 18.48 2.48
N GLY A 212 -14.82 19.11 1.66
CA GLY A 212 -14.22 20.42 1.95
C GLY A 212 -13.06 20.43 2.95
N THR A 213 -12.62 19.29 3.53
CA THR A 213 -11.43 19.20 4.38
C THR A 213 -10.15 19.35 3.56
N ALA A 214 -9.02 19.73 4.20
CA ALA A 214 -7.75 19.83 3.50
C ALA A 214 -7.32 18.47 2.89
N ALA A 215 -7.54 17.39 3.62
CA ALA A 215 -7.29 16.03 3.14
C ALA A 215 -8.13 15.68 1.90
N ALA A 216 -9.43 15.98 1.92
CA ALA A 216 -10.31 15.72 0.77
C ALA A 216 -9.92 16.57 -0.45
N ARG A 217 -9.57 17.85 -0.25
CA ARG A 217 -9.07 18.72 -1.33
C ARG A 217 -7.78 18.18 -1.93
N ALA A 218 -6.85 17.68 -1.11
CA ALA A 218 -5.62 17.07 -1.60
C ALA A 218 -5.91 15.83 -2.44
N VAL A 219 -6.80 14.92 -1.99
CA VAL A 219 -7.21 13.75 -2.78
C VAL A 219 -7.83 14.17 -4.12
N VAL A 220 -8.70 15.17 -4.12
CA VAL A 220 -9.27 15.71 -5.37
C VAL A 220 -8.18 16.24 -6.30
N ALA A 221 -7.19 16.95 -5.78
CA ALA A 221 -6.09 17.50 -6.57
C ALA A 221 -5.20 16.42 -7.19
N LEU A 222 -4.91 15.35 -6.43
CA LEU A 222 -4.12 14.21 -6.90
C LEU A 222 -4.76 13.46 -8.07
N PHE A 223 -6.10 13.47 -8.18
CA PHE A 223 -6.86 12.73 -9.18
C PHE A 223 -7.60 13.62 -10.20
N SER A 224 -7.25 14.90 -10.27
CA SER A 224 -7.78 15.85 -11.24
C SER A 224 -6.69 16.48 -12.08
N ASN A 225 -7.02 16.84 -13.31
CA ASN A 225 -6.26 17.77 -14.14
C ASN A 225 -6.31 19.20 -13.57
N ARG A 226 -5.48 20.11 -14.08
CA ARG A 226 -5.42 21.52 -13.66
C ARG A 226 -6.76 22.26 -13.83
N ASP A 227 -7.58 21.86 -14.79
CA ASP A 227 -8.92 22.40 -15.03
C ASP A 227 -10.00 21.76 -14.13
N GLY A 228 -9.60 20.82 -13.25
CA GLY A 228 -10.49 20.13 -12.35
C GLY A 228 -11.25 18.95 -12.96
N THR A 229 -10.98 18.60 -14.21
CA THR A 229 -11.52 17.34 -14.78
C THR A 229 -10.80 16.12 -14.21
N PRO A 230 -11.44 14.93 -14.14
CA PRO A 230 -10.78 13.70 -13.71
C PRO A 230 -9.55 13.38 -14.58
N LEU A 231 -8.50 12.81 -13.99
CA LEU A 231 -7.31 12.36 -14.75
C LEU A 231 -7.65 11.27 -15.77
N HIS A 232 -8.64 10.42 -15.45
CA HIS A 232 -9.14 9.38 -16.34
C HIS A 232 -10.61 9.59 -16.61
N ASP A 233 -10.94 9.84 -17.88
CA ASP A 233 -12.34 9.90 -18.34
C ASP A 233 -12.94 8.48 -18.46
N GLY A 234 -14.25 8.39 -18.34
CA GLY A 234 -15.01 7.14 -18.46
C GLY A 234 -15.01 6.31 -17.18
N ALA A 235 -14.22 5.25 -17.12
CA ALA A 235 -14.27 4.29 -16.02
C ALA A 235 -13.72 4.80 -14.66
N GLY A 236 -13.06 5.98 -14.63
CA GLY A 236 -12.43 6.54 -13.43
C GLY A 236 -11.05 5.92 -13.09
N SER A 237 -10.34 6.54 -12.14
CA SER A 237 -9.04 6.07 -11.66
C SER A 237 -9.20 4.96 -10.63
N PRO A 238 -8.52 3.81 -10.75
CA PRO A 238 -8.52 2.82 -9.68
C PRO A 238 -7.83 3.39 -8.44
N LEU A 239 -8.31 3.01 -7.25
CA LEU A 239 -7.65 3.26 -5.97
C LEU A 239 -7.14 1.93 -5.43
N HIS A 240 -5.83 1.72 -5.52
CA HIS A 240 -5.21 0.45 -5.17
C HIS A 240 -4.97 0.36 -3.66
N ASP A 241 -4.08 1.16 -3.12
CA ASP A 241 -3.59 1.10 -1.75
C ASP A 241 -4.63 1.37 -0.66
N PRO A 242 -5.62 2.27 -0.88
CA PRO A 242 -6.66 2.49 0.13
C PRO A 242 -7.47 1.24 0.43
N CYS A 243 -7.51 0.26 -0.48
CA CYS A 243 -8.15 -1.03 -0.24
C CYS A 243 -7.48 -1.80 0.92
N VAL A 244 -6.16 -1.65 1.13
CA VAL A 244 -5.43 -2.27 2.25
C VAL A 244 -6.00 -1.78 3.59
N ILE A 245 -6.12 -0.48 3.75
CA ILE A 245 -6.64 0.11 5.00
C ILE A 245 -8.15 -0.16 5.15
N ALA A 246 -8.91 -0.05 4.06
CA ALA A 246 -10.35 -0.37 4.07
C ALA A 246 -10.61 -1.83 4.46
N ARG A 247 -9.75 -2.78 4.05
CA ARG A 247 -9.82 -4.19 4.44
C ARG A 247 -9.70 -4.37 5.96
N LEU A 248 -8.91 -3.56 6.64
CA LEU A 248 -8.79 -3.58 8.10
C LEU A 248 -10.01 -2.98 8.79
N LEU A 249 -10.56 -1.90 8.24
CA LEU A 249 -11.71 -1.16 8.81
C LEU A 249 -13.05 -1.87 8.57
N ARG A 250 -13.23 -2.43 7.37
CA ARG A 250 -14.48 -3.09 6.93
C ARG A 250 -14.15 -4.35 6.13
N PRO A 251 -13.73 -5.44 6.79
CA PRO A 251 -13.35 -6.68 6.10
C PRO A 251 -14.41 -7.23 5.14
N GLY A 252 -15.68 -7.05 5.47
CA GLY A 252 -16.82 -7.53 4.68
C GLY A 252 -16.97 -6.88 3.30
N LEU A 253 -16.25 -5.79 3.03
CA LEU A 253 -16.24 -5.17 1.70
C LEU A 253 -15.49 -6.01 0.65
N PHE A 254 -14.71 -6.99 1.10
CA PHE A 254 -13.79 -7.73 0.24
C PHE A 254 -13.95 -9.24 0.44
N THR A 255 -13.97 -9.98 -0.67
CA THR A 255 -14.01 -11.45 -0.64
C THR A 255 -12.97 -12.05 -1.57
N GLY A 256 -12.56 -13.27 -1.27
CA GLY A 256 -11.53 -14.00 -2.02
C GLY A 256 -11.34 -15.41 -1.53
N TRP A 257 -10.19 -15.99 -1.86
CA TRP A 257 -9.88 -17.40 -1.63
C TRP A 257 -8.53 -17.55 -0.94
N HIS A 258 -8.43 -18.55 -0.08
CA HIS A 258 -7.15 -18.95 0.48
C HIS A 258 -6.49 -19.97 -0.45
N ILE A 259 -5.43 -19.58 -1.15
CA ILE A 259 -4.80 -20.34 -2.22
C ILE A 259 -3.28 -20.28 -2.15
N ASN A 260 -2.60 -21.10 -2.93
CA ASN A 260 -1.17 -20.95 -3.14
C ASN A 260 -0.89 -19.84 -4.16
N VAL A 261 0.02 -18.93 -3.80
CA VAL A 261 0.54 -17.88 -4.67
C VAL A 261 2.05 -17.96 -4.69
N ALA A 262 2.63 -17.97 -5.88
CA ALA A 262 4.06 -17.88 -6.11
C ALA A 262 4.37 -16.67 -7.00
N VAL A 263 5.63 -16.29 -7.10
CA VAL A 263 6.09 -15.22 -7.98
C VAL A 263 7.17 -15.73 -8.94
N GLU A 264 7.11 -15.26 -10.19
CA GLU A 264 8.12 -15.55 -11.20
C GLU A 264 9.31 -14.58 -11.02
N THR A 265 10.51 -15.15 -10.80
CA THR A 265 11.72 -14.38 -10.52
C THR A 265 12.83 -14.54 -11.57
N SER A 266 12.63 -15.38 -12.59
CA SER A 266 13.70 -15.82 -13.51
C SER A 266 13.46 -15.41 -14.95
N SER A 267 12.25 -15.57 -15.47
CA SER A 267 11.92 -15.32 -16.86
C SER A 267 11.81 -13.81 -17.15
N PRO A 268 12.57 -13.26 -18.11
CA PRO A 268 12.46 -11.84 -18.47
C PRO A 268 11.07 -11.48 -19.04
N LEU A 269 10.32 -12.46 -19.55
CA LEU A 269 8.99 -12.24 -20.13
C LEU A 269 7.90 -12.09 -19.06
N THR A 270 8.03 -12.83 -17.96
CA THR A 270 6.99 -12.92 -16.90
C THR A 270 7.52 -12.54 -15.53
N LEU A 271 8.65 -11.83 -15.47
CA LEU A 271 9.26 -11.36 -14.23
C LEU A 271 8.25 -10.56 -13.38
N GLY A 272 8.11 -10.95 -12.11
CA GLY A 272 7.15 -10.34 -11.19
C GLY A 272 5.71 -10.81 -11.36
N MET A 273 5.44 -11.75 -12.28
CA MET A 273 4.11 -12.35 -12.40
C MET A 273 3.74 -13.11 -11.13
N THR A 274 2.58 -12.84 -10.56
CA THR A 274 2.00 -13.65 -9.50
C THR A 274 1.27 -14.86 -10.10
N VAL A 275 1.72 -16.05 -9.70
CA VAL A 275 1.14 -17.33 -10.14
C VAL A 275 0.19 -17.82 -9.05
N ALA A 276 -1.08 -17.46 -9.18
CA ALA A 276 -2.14 -17.82 -8.25
C ALA A 276 -2.77 -19.17 -8.63
N ASP A 277 -2.57 -20.18 -7.81
CA ASP A 277 -3.09 -21.54 -8.05
C ASP A 277 -4.57 -21.65 -7.66
N TRP A 278 -5.41 -21.11 -8.53
CA TRP A 278 -6.84 -20.98 -8.33
C TRP A 278 -7.56 -22.32 -8.20
N PHE A 279 -7.05 -23.33 -8.88
CA PHE A 279 -7.68 -24.66 -8.94
C PHE A 279 -6.94 -25.73 -8.14
N GLY A 280 -5.86 -25.34 -7.44
CA GLY A 280 -5.07 -26.26 -6.63
C GLY A 280 -4.28 -27.30 -7.45
N VAL A 281 -3.99 -26.99 -8.72
CA VAL A 281 -3.33 -27.96 -9.65
C VAL A 281 -1.89 -28.27 -9.28
N THR A 282 -1.23 -27.38 -8.54
CA THR A 282 0.16 -27.62 -8.09
C THR A 282 0.25 -28.52 -6.88
N GLY A 283 -0.85 -28.75 -6.16
CA GLY A 283 -0.87 -29.46 -4.88
C GLY A 283 -0.11 -28.79 -3.74
N ARG A 284 0.36 -27.56 -3.91
CA ARG A 284 1.05 -26.79 -2.86
C ARG A 284 0.04 -26.28 -1.84
N ALA A 285 0.46 -26.24 -0.57
CA ALA A 285 -0.36 -25.64 0.48
C ALA A 285 -0.66 -24.17 0.20
N ALA A 286 -1.86 -23.73 0.55
CA ALA A 286 -2.23 -22.33 0.47
C ALA A 286 -1.33 -21.49 1.41
N ASN A 287 -0.87 -20.34 0.95
CA ASN A 287 0.01 -19.43 1.67
C ASN A 287 -0.50 -17.98 1.74
N ALA A 288 -1.58 -17.67 1.01
CA ALA A 288 -2.13 -16.33 1.01
C ALA A 288 -3.66 -16.33 0.81
N THR A 289 -4.33 -15.36 1.41
CA THR A 289 -5.71 -14.98 1.07
C THR A 289 -5.66 -14.01 -0.11
N TYR A 290 -6.05 -14.48 -1.29
CA TYR A 290 -6.10 -13.69 -2.52
C TYR A 290 -7.50 -13.11 -2.69
N LEU A 291 -7.66 -11.81 -2.47
CA LEU A 291 -8.93 -11.13 -2.60
C LEU A 291 -9.20 -10.77 -4.07
N ASN A 292 -10.42 -10.99 -4.55
CA ASN A 292 -10.73 -10.77 -5.96
C ASN A 292 -12.08 -10.09 -6.22
N ARG A 293 -12.81 -9.74 -5.16
CA ARG A 293 -14.07 -8.99 -5.27
C ARG A 293 -14.11 -7.88 -4.23
N ALA A 294 -14.62 -6.72 -4.64
CA ALA A 294 -14.82 -5.55 -3.80
C ALA A 294 -16.25 -5.01 -3.92
N ASP A 295 -16.83 -4.63 -2.78
CA ASP A 295 -17.97 -3.72 -2.73
C ASP A 295 -17.45 -2.29 -2.88
N ALA A 296 -17.42 -1.79 -4.11
CA ALA A 296 -16.90 -0.45 -4.40
C ALA A 296 -17.74 0.67 -3.79
N ASP A 297 -19.06 0.54 -3.73
CA ASP A 297 -19.93 1.58 -3.15
C ASP A 297 -19.73 1.67 -1.64
N GLY A 298 -19.72 0.52 -0.95
CA GLY A 298 -19.39 0.45 0.48
C GLY A 298 -18.00 0.99 0.80
N PHE A 299 -17.01 0.74 -0.09
CA PHE A 299 -15.67 1.32 0.05
C PHE A 299 -15.69 2.85 -0.03
N PHE A 300 -16.36 3.43 -1.03
CA PHE A 300 -16.42 4.89 -1.19
C PHE A 300 -17.24 5.57 -0.09
N ASP A 301 -18.29 4.94 0.41
CA ASP A 301 -19.04 5.46 1.56
C ASP A 301 -18.14 5.51 2.82
N LEU A 302 -17.35 4.46 3.07
CA LEU A 302 -16.33 4.47 4.12
C LEU A 302 -15.30 5.59 3.90
N LEU A 303 -14.75 5.72 2.69
CA LEU A 303 -13.74 6.73 2.37
C LEU A 303 -14.26 8.16 2.61
N PHE A 304 -15.46 8.47 2.13
CA PHE A 304 -16.07 9.80 2.32
C PHE A 304 -16.35 10.10 3.78
N GLU A 305 -16.92 9.14 4.52
CA GLU A 305 -17.16 9.27 5.97
C GLU A 305 -15.86 9.60 6.71
N ARG A 306 -14.77 8.92 6.38
CA ARG A 306 -13.50 9.06 7.09
C ARG A 306 -12.75 10.33 6.71
N LEU A 307 -12.65 10.68 5.44
CA LEU A 307 -11.98 11.92 5.03
C LEU A 307 -12.67 13.18 5.56
N ALA A 308 -13.98 13.12 5.83
CA ALA A 308 -14.71 14.21 6.47
C ALA A 308 -14.32 14.45 7.95
N ARG A 309 -13.56 13.54 8.58
CA ARG A 309 -13.12 13.66 9.98
C ARG A 309 -11.71 14.25 10.11
N LEU A 310 -11.00 14.38 9.02
CA LEU A 310 -9.67 14.97 8.98
C LEU A 310 -9.74 16.50 8.89
N PRO A 311 -8.64 17.21 9.20
CA PRO A 311 -8.54 18.65 9.05
C PRO A 311 -8.82 19.17 7.64
#